data_eb9e5c66c2295799d57bd913147b9804
#
_entry.id   eb9e5c66c2295799d57bd913147b9804
#
_cell.length_a   1.000
_cell.length_b   1.000
_cell.length_c   1.000
_cell.angle_alpha   90.00
_cell.angle_beta   90.00
_cell.angle_gamma   90.00
#
_symmetry.space_group_name_H-M   'P 1'
#
loop_
_entity.id
_entity.type
_entity.pdbx_description
1 polymer ?
#
loop_
_entity_poly.entity_id
_entity_poly.type
_entity_poly.pdbx_seq_one_letter_code
_entity_poly.pdbx_strand_id
1 'polypeptide(L)'
;MLASAILVAFAALLVIAIPVFLIMPFRAQPEWAVTLGYSLERAAPVVTLLAALVVIGLVVRGWRAGSWGWARKGGAVLVVALTVATAWLARQNRFEWMFAPLPNPAFARPAEADWISAGEMVLAVTVNGESVAYPRSQLAYHHLVQDSVGGVPIVATY
;
A
#
# COMPACT_ATOMS: atom_id res chain seq x y z
N MET A 1 -29.26 14.52 4.63
CA MET A 1 -28.04 14.95 3.92
C MET A 1 -26.75 14.51 4.64
N LEU A 2 -26.51 14.90 5.93
CA LEU A 2 -25.28 14.45 6.61
C LEU A 2 -25.21 12.93 6.79
N ALA A 3 -26.31 12.29 7.21
CA ALA A 3 -26.36 10.82 7.31
C ALA A 3 -26.07 10.12 5.97
N SER A 4 -26.63 10.64 4.87
CA SER A 4 -26.35 10.11 3.52
C SER A 4 -24.87 10.31 3.13
N ALA A 5 -24.28 11.45 3.48
CA ALA A 5 -22.85 11.71 3.26
C ALA A 5 -21.96 10.71 4.04
N ILE A 6 -22.32 10.43 5.31
CA ILE A 6 -21.62 9.44 6.14
C ILE A 6 -21.72 8.03 5.53
N LEU A 7 -22.92 7.63 5.07
CA LEU A 7 -23.10 6.31 4.43
C LEU A 7 -22.27 6.17 3.15
N VAL A 8 -22.24 7.20 2.30
CA VAL A 8 -21.43 7.19 1.08
C VAL A 8 -19.92 7.15 1.41
N ALA A 9 -19.49 7.94 2.41
CA ALA A 9 -18.11 7.92 2.87
C ALA A 9 -17.69 6.55 3.42
N PHE A 10 -18.56 5.92 4.21
CA PHE A 10 -18.33 4.59 4.76
C PHE A 10 -18.27 3.52 3.65
N ALA A 11 -19.19 3.58 2.67
CA ALA A 11 -19.15 2.67 1.52
C ALA A 11 -17.84 2.83 0.71
N ALA A 12 -17.39 4.07 0.50
CA ALA A 12 -16.10 4.33 -0.16
C ALA A 12 -14.92 3.76 0.62
N LEU A 13 -14.92 3.86 1.95
CA LEU A 13 -13.90 3.25 2.81
C LEU A 13 -13.90 1.72 2.69
N LEU A 14 -15.07 1.08 2.63
CA LEU A 14 -15.17 -0.37 2.46
C LEU A 14 -14.56 -0.84 1.14
N VAL A 15 -14.67 -0.07 0.06
CA VAL A 15 -14.08 -0.41 -1.24
C VAL A 15 -12.57 -0.57 -1.16
N ILE A 16 -11.87 0.22 -0.34
CA ILE A 16 -10.41 0.09 -0.16
C ILE A 16 -10.03 -0.86 0.99
N ALA A 17 -10.90 -1.03 1.98
CA ALA A 17 -10.60 -1.86 3.14
C ALA A 17 -10.81 -3.36 2.86
N ILE A 18 -11.89 -3.72 2.16
CA ILE A 18 -12.23 -5.13 1.89
C ILE A 18 -11.10 -5.88 1.18
N PRO A 19 -10.45 -5.37 0.11
CA PRO A 19 -9.35 -6.05 -0.56
C PRO A 19 -8.19 -6.39 0.38
N VAL A 20 -7.88 -5.49 1.33
CA VAL A 20 -6.80 -5.71 2.31
C VAL A 20 -7.04 -6.96 3.14
N PHE A 21 -8.30 -7.20 3.54
CA PHE A 21 -8.66 -8.38 4.34
C PHE A 21 -8.85 -9.64 3.49
N LEU A 22 -9.27 -9.49 2.22
CA LEU A 22 -9.45 -10.63 1.30
C LEU A 22 -8.11 -11.20 0.82
N ILE A 23 -7.10 -10.32 0.59
CA ILE A 23 -5.78 -10.69 0.05
C ILE A 23 -4.72 -10.56 1.15
N MET A 24 -4.98 -11.14 2.32
CA MET A 24 -3.99 -11.16 3.41
C MET A 24 -2.93 -12.25 3.15
N PRO A 25 -1.62 -11.93 3.29
CA PRO A 25 -0.57 -12.94 3.23
C PRO A 25 -0.78 -14.00 4.32
N PHE A 26 -0.27 -15.21 4.08
CA PHE A 26 -0.31 -16.36 5.00
C PHE A 26 -1.70 -16.91 5.33
N ARG A 27 -2.73 -16.52 4.58
CA ARG A 27 -4.09 -17.10 4.65
C ARG A 27 -4.44 -17.80 3.36
N ALA A 28 -5.32 -18.79 3.45
CA ALA A 28 -5.93 -19.39 2.26
C ALA A 28 -6.66 -18.30 1.47
N GLN A 29 -6.35 -18.19 0.20
CA GLN A 29 -6.93 -17.20 -0.71
C GLN A 29 -7.78 -17.92 -1.75
N PRO A 30 -9.08 -18.11 -1.48
CA PRO A 30 -9.96 -18.75 -2.44
C PRO A 30 -10.14 -17.84 -3.68
N GLU A 31 -10.36 -18.45 -4.83
CA GLU A 31 -10.46 -17.76 -6.13
C GLU A 31 -11.43 -16.56 -6.10
N TRP A 32 -12.59 -16.73 -5.47
CA TRP A 32 -13.59 -15.67 -5.35
C TRP A 32 -13.05 -14.45 -4.58
N ALA A 33 -12.23 -14.67 -3.53
CA ALA A 33 -11.67 -13.58 -2.73
C ALA A 33 -10.63 -12.79 -3.51
N VAL A 34 -9.77 -13.48 -4.26
CA VAL A 34 -8.76 -12.86 -5.14
C VAL A 34 -9.46 -12.07 -6.24
N THR A 35 -10.45 -12.66 -6.91
CA THR A 35 -11.21 -12.03 -8.00
C THR A 35 -11.96 -10.79 -7.50
N LEU A 36 -12.63 -10.88 -6.35
CA LEU A 36 -13.35 -9.76 -5.75
C LEU A 36 -12.38 -8.65 -5.30
N GLY A 37 -11.29 -9.03 -4.62
CA GLY A 37 -10.27 -8.10 -4.17
C GLY A 37 -9.68 -7.31 -5.33
N TYR A 38 -9.24 -7.99 -6.39
CA TYR A 38 -8.72 -7.35 -7.59
C TYR A 38 -9.74 -6.41 -8.26
N SER A 39 -11.00 -6.85 -8.37
CA SER A 39 -12.06 -6.04 -8.97
C SER A 39 -12.32 -4.75 -8.19
N LEU A 40 -12.34 -4.84 -6.85
CA LEU A 40 -12.49 -3.68 -5.98
C LEU A 40 -11.29 -2.74 -6.07
N GLU A 41 -10.05 -3.26 -6.03
CA GLU A 41 -8.84 -2.44 -6.17
C GLU A 41 -8.81 -1.69 -7.50
N ARG A 42 -9.15 -2.37 -8.59
CA ARG A 42 -9.22 -1.75 -9.91
C ARG A 42 -10.28 -0.64 -10.00
N ALA A 43 -11.44 -0.83 -9.37
CA ALA A 43 -12.52 0.14 -9.36
C ALA A 43 -12.31 1.28 -8.34
N ALA A 44 -11.53 1.05 -7.28
CA ALA A 44 -11.38 1.95 -6.14
C ALA A 44 -11.04 3.41 -6.53
N PRO A 45 -10.09 3.71 -7.44
CA PRO A 45 -9.75 5.08 -7.78
C PRO A 45 -10.94 5.90 -8.35
N VAL A 46 -11.77 5.26 -9.15
CA VAL A 46 -12.94 5.91 -9.77
C VAL A 46 -14.09 6.00 -8.77
N VAL A 47 -14.41 4.89 -8.11
CA VAL A 47 -15.53 4.82 -7.15
C VAL A 47 -15.33 5.79 -5.99
N THR A 48 -14.14 5.85 -5.42
CA THR A 48 -13.84 6.75 -4.29
C THR A 48 -13.83 8.22 -4.70
N LEU A 49 -13.40 8.54 -5.94
CA LEU A 49 -13.51 9.90 -6.46
C LEU A 49 -14.97 10.34 -6.61
N LEU A 50 -15.79 9.49 -7.23
CA LEU A 50 -17.22 9.77 -7.39
C LEU A 50 -17.90 9.91 -6.01
N ALA A 51 -17.56 9.05 -5.06
CA ALA A 51 -18.04 9.16 -3.69
C ALA A 51 -17.65 10.49 -3.04
N ALA A 52 -16.40 10.95 -3.21
CA ALA A 52 -15.96 12.24 -2.69
C ALA A 52 -16.76 13.40 -3.30
N LEU A 53 -17.01 13.38 -4.60
CA LEU A 53 -17.82 14.41 -5.27
C LEU A 53 -19.27 14.42 -4.74
N VAL A 54 -19.88 13.24 -4.56
CA VAL A 54 -21.23 13.11 -3.99
C VAL A 54 -21.26 13.62 -2.55
N VAL A 55 -20.29 13.25 -1.71
CA VAL A 55 -20.19 13.70 -0.32
C VAL A 55 -20.05 15.22 -0.25
N ILE A 56 -19.19 15.82 -1.06
CA ILE A 56 -19.00 17.28 -1.14
C ILE A 56 -20.34 17.94 -1.54
N GLY A 57 -21.00 17.42 -2.58
CA GLY A 57 -22.30 17.96 -3.05
C GLY A 57 -23.38 17.90 -1.96
N LEU A 58 -23.49 16.78 -1.24
CA LEU A 58 -24.43 16.62 -0.12
C LEU A 58 -24.13 17.58 1.03
N VAL A 59 -22.86 17.76 1.37
CA VAL A 59 -22.43 18.69 2.43
C VAL A 59 -22.68 20.13 2.04
N VAL A 60 -22.29 20.55 0.83
CA VAL A 60 -22.55 21.91 0.32
C VAL A 60 -24.04 22.23 0.30
N ARG A 61 -24.88 21.28 -0.19
CA ARG A 61 -26.35 21.42 -0.18
C ARG A 61 -26.88 21.60 1.24
N GLY A 62 -26.44 20.75 2.19
CA GLY A 62 -26.85 20.82 3.58
C GLY A 62 -26.40 22.10 4.28
N TRP A 63 -25.21 22.58 3.94
CA TRP A 63 -24.65 23.83 4.48
C TRP A 63 -25.43 25.05 4.00
N ARG A 64 -25.76 25.11 2.70
CA ARG A 64 -26.54 26.20 2.10
C ARG A 64 -27.99 26.25 2.59
N ALA A 65 -28.55 25.12 3.04
CA ALA A 65 -29.88 25.08 3.63
C ALA A 65 -29.97 25.79 5.00
N GLY A 66 -28.86 26.23 5.59
CA GLY A 66 -28.79 27.06 6.78
C GLY A 66 -29.18 26.42 8.12
N SER A 67 -29.58 25.12 8.10
CA SER A 67 -30.14 24.42 9.27
C SER A 67 -29.07 23.75 10.17
N TRP A 68 -27.78 23.91 9.90
CA TRP A 68 -26.70 23.21 10.62
C TRP A 68 -26.02 24.10 11.65
N GLY A 69 -26.05 23.68 12.92
CA GLY A 69 -25.24 24.23 13.97
C GLY A 69 -23.73 23.92 13.75
N TRP A 70 -22.87 24.58 14.51
CA TRP A 70 -21.41 24.50 14.36
C TRP A 70 -20.86 23.05 14.48
N ALA A 71 -21.39 22.26 15.42
CA ALA A 71 -20.96 20.87 15.61
C ALA A 71 -21.25 20.00 14.37
N ARG A 72 -22.42 20.19 13.74
CA ARG A 72 -22.79 19.47 12.52
C ARG A 72 -21.93 19.90 11.32
N LYS A 73 -21.58 21.18 11.25
CA LYS A 73 -20.65 21.70 10.23
C LYS A 73 -19.26 21.12 10.42
N GLY A 74 -18.74 21.06 11.65
CA GLY A 74 -17.45 20.41 11.96
C GLY A 74 -17.44 18.93 11.58
N GLY A 75 -18.50 18.18 11.93
CA GLY A 75 -18.63 16.78 11.52
C GLY A 75 -18.69 16.60 10.00
N ALA A 76 -19.36 17.51 9.28
CA ALA A 76 -19.41 17.47 7.82
C ALA A 76 -18.03 17.71 7.18
N VAL A 77 -17.25 18.65 7.70
CA VAL A 77 -15.85 18.88 7.24
C VAL A 77 -15.01 17.64 7.46
N LEU A 78 -15.13 17.00 8.63
CA LEU A 78 -14.42 15.75 8.92
C LEU A 78 -14.81 14.63 7.93
N VAL A 79 -16.09 14.46 7.63
CA VAL A 79 -16.56 13.45 6.66
C VAL A 79 -15.99 13.72 5.28
N VAL A 80 -15.97 14.98 4.81
CA VAL A 80 -15.34 15.35 3.54
C VAL A 80 -13.84 15.04 3.55
N ALA A 81 -13.13 15.45 4.61
CA ALA A 81 -11.69 15.22 4.74
C ALA A 81 -11.34 13.71 4.70
N LEU A 82 -12.08 12.89 5.45
CA LEU A 82 -11.90 11.43 5.46
C LEU A 82 -12.20 10.81 4.09
N THR A 83 -13.26 11.28 3.38
CA THR A 83 -13.58 10.73 2.05
C THR A 83 -12.54 11.13 1.01
N VAL A 84 -12.02 12.35 1.07
CA VAL A 84 -10.93 12.81 0.18
C VAL A 84 -9.65 12.02 0.47
N ALA A 85 -9.32 11.80 1.75
CA ALA A 85 -8.19 10.96 2.14
C ALA A 85 -8.36 9.51 1.63
N THR A 86 -9.57 8.95 1.71
CA THR A 86 -9.89 7.63 1.15
C THR A 86 -9.66 7.60 -0.37
N ALA A 87 -10.10 8.63 -1.09
CA ALA A 87 -9.88 8.73 -2.53
C ALA A 87 -8.41 8.92 -2.90
N TRP A 88 -7.63 9.56 -2.06
CA TRP A 88 -6.17 9.66 -2.22
C TRP A 88 -5.49 8.31 -1.97
N LEU A 89 -5.83 7.62 -0.87
CA LEU A 89 -5.30 6.30 -0.54
C LEU A 89 -5.61 5.25 -1.62
N ALA A 90 -6.79 5.32 -2.24
CA ALA A 90 -7.18 4.43 -3.33
C ALA A 90 -6.28 4.55 -4.59
N ARG A 91 -5.46 5.60 -4.69
CA ARG A 91 -4.52 5.82 -5.78
C ARG A 91 -3.09 5.44 -5.44
N GLN A 92 -2.84 5.09 -4.18
CA GLN A 92 -1.51 4.70 -3.74
C GLN A 92 -1.28 3.23 -4.05
N ASN A 93 -0.12 2.93 -4.62
CA ASN A 93 0.32 1.54 -4.80
C ASN A 93 1.10 1.10 -3.55
N ARG A 94 0.42 0.37 -2.67
CA ARG A 94 1.02 -0.15 -1.43
C ARG A 94 2.19 -1.10 -1.70
N PHE A 95 2.11 -1.85 -2.79
CA PHE A 95 3.16 -2.79 -3.17
C PHE A 95 4.42 -2.07 -3.65
N GLU A 96 4.29 -0.94 -4.33
CA GLU A 96 5.45 -0.11 -4.68
C GLU A 96 6.17 0.44 -3.46
N TRP A 97 5.45 0.75 -2.38
CA TRP A 97 6.07 1.20 -1.14
C TRP A 97 6.75 0.05 -0.39
N MET A 98 6.10 -1.12 -0.35
CA MET A 98 6.59 -2.30 0.36
C MET A 98 7.75 -2.95 -0.38
N PHE A 99 7.71 -2.97 -1.71
CA PHE A 99 8.70 -3.61 -2.57
C PHE A 99 9.59 -2.60 -3.29
N ALA A 100 9.71 -1.37 -2.76
CA ALA A 100 10.63 -0.39 -3.31
C ALA A 100 12.07 -0.93 -3.24
N PRO A 101 12.78 -1.01 -4.36
CA PRO A 101 14.16 -1.47 -4.35
C PRO A 101 15.01 -0.60 -3.43
N LEU A 102 15.95 -1.23 -2.71
CA LEU A 102 16.90 -0.48 -1.90
C LEU A 102 17.79 0.38 -2.83
N PRO A 103 17.71 1.72 -2.77
CA PRO A 103 18.56 2.56 -3.58
C PRO A 103 20.01 2.50 -3.08
N ASN A 104 20.95 2.22 -3.95
CA ASN A 104 22.40 2.19 -3.65
C ASN A 104 22.73 1.25 -2.47
N PRO A 105 22.50 -0.07 -2.59
CA PRO A 105 22.85 -1.01 -1.53
C PRO A 105 24.35 -0.93 -1.24
N ALA A 106 24.73 -0.84 0.03
CA ALA A 106 26.10 -0.92 0.47
C ALA A 106 26.47 -2.38 0.74
N PHE A 107 27.67 -2.77 0.36
CA PHE A 107 28.21 -4.10 0.58
C PHE A 107 29.44 -4.04 1.50
N ALA A 108 29.55 -5.03 2.38
CA ALA A 108 30.71 -5.22 3.24
C ALA A 108 31.47 -6.50 2.83
N ARG A 109 32.75 -6.53 3.11
CA ARG A 109 33.52 -7.78 2.97
C ARG A 109 33.04 -8.79 4.01
N PRO A 110 33.08 -10.11 3.71
CA PRO A 110 32.65 -11.11 4.69
C PRO A 110 33.36 -11.01 6.05
N ALA A 111 34.63 -10.63 6.07
CA ALA A 111 35.40 -10.44 7.29
C ALA A 111 34.98 -9.20 8.12
N GLU A 112 34.23 -8.28 7.53
CA GLU A 112 33.74 -7.05 8.15
C GLU A 112 32.25 -7.15 8.54
N ALA A 113 31.59 -8.25 8.16
CA ALA A 113 30.16 -8.48 8.37
C ALA A 113 29.88 -9.26 9.67
N ASP A 114 30.43 -8.80 10.79
CA ASP A 114 30.33 -9.42 12.13
C ASP A 114 28.92 -9.38 12.71
N TRP A 115 28.04 -8.51 12.20
CA TRP A 115 26.62 -8.47 12.54
C TRP A 115 25.78 -9.61 11.92
N ILE A 116 26.34 -10.38 10.97
CA ILE A 116 25.69 -11.54 10.38
C ILE A 116 25.99 -12.76 11.23
N SER A 117 24.95 -13.42 11.75
CA SER A 117 25.15 -14.62 12.57
C SER A 117 25.71 -15.77 11.75
N ALA A 118 26.54 -16.62 12.38
CA ALA A 118 27.16 -17.77 11.71
C ALA A 118 26.16 -18.79 11.12
N GLY A 119 24.93 -18.80 11.63
CA GLY A 119 23.84 -19.66 11.15
C GLY A 119 22.91 -18.96 10.13
N GLU A 120 23.20 -17.73 9.74
CA GLU A 120 22.35 -17.01 8.77
C GLU A 120 22.42 -17.65 7.40
N MET A 121 21.25 -17.89 6.80
CA MET A 121 21.16 -18.32 5.42
C MET A 121 21.44 -17.15 4.47
N VAL A 122 22.25 -17.36 3.48
CA VAL A 122 22.56 -16.35 2.45
C VAL A 122 22.17 -16.84 1.06
N LEU A 123 21.68 -15.94 0.23
CA LEU A 123 21.58 -16.15 -1.20
C LEU A 123 22.90 -15.71 -1.83
N ALA A 124 23.70 -16.66 -2.29
CA ALA A 124 24.97 -16.38 -2.96
C ALA A 124 24.78 -16.41 -4.49
N VAL A 125 25.31 -15.40 -5.15
CA VAL A 125 25.29 -15.27 -6.62
C VAL A 125 26.71 -15.10 -7.11
N THR A 126 27.10 -15.85 -8.14
CA THR A 126 28.42 -15.72 -8.80
C THR A 126 28.20 -15.56 -10.29
N VAL A 127 28.74 -14.48 -10.84
CA VAL A 127 28.65 -14.17 -12.27
C VAL A 127 30.03 -13.64 -12.71
N ASN A 128 30.57 -14.17 -13.80
CA ASN A 128 31.85 -13.74 -14.40
C ASN A 128 33.01 -13.64 -13.38
N GLY A 129 33.04 -14.51 -12.36
CA GLY A 129 34.09 -14.53 -11.35
C GLY A 129 33.90 -13.56 -10.18
N GLU A 130 32.85 -12.74 -10.20
CA GLU A 130 32.43 -11.91 -9.07
C GLU A 130 31.36 -12.63 -8.26
N SER A 131 31.46 -12.60 -6.92
CA SER A 131 30.53 -13.25 -6.01
C SER A 131 30.00 -12.27 -4.99
N VAL A 132 28.68 -12.27 -4.81
CA VAL A 132 27.97 -11.47 -3.80
C VAL A 132 27.04 -12.38 -3.00
N ALA A 133 26.92 -12.12 -1.70
CA ALA A 133 26.00 -12.83 -0.81
C ALA A 133 24.99 -11.84 -0.20
N TYR A 134 23.72 -12.22 -0.25
CA TYR A 134 22.60 -11.46 0.32
C TYR A 134 22.06 -12.23 1.53
N PRO A 135 22.22 -11.72 2.76
CA PRO A 135 21.64 -12.37 3.94
C PRO A 135 20.11 -12.40 3.85
N ARG A 136 19.53 -13.55 4.16
CA ARG A 136 18.08 -13.76 4.12
C ARG A 136 17.32 -12.73 4.96
N SER A 137 17.82 -12.41 6.16
CA SER A 137 17.20 -11.42 7.06
C SER A 137 17.12 -10.03 6.41
N GLN A 138 18.17 -9.63 5.66
CA GLN A 138 18.20 -8.37 4.94
C GLN A 138 17.25 -8.39 3.74
N LEU A 139 17.25 -9.49 2.97
CA LEU A 139 16.30 -9.66 1.87
C LEU A 139 14.85 -9.66 2.36
N ALA A 140 14.55 -10.32 3.48
CA ALA A 140 13.21 -10.33 4.08
C ALA A 140 12.76 -8.94 4.53
N TYR A 141 13.69 -8.07 4.93
CA TYR A 141 13.40 -6.70 5.34
C TYR A 141 13.20 -5.76 4.13
N HIS A 142 14.04 -5.87 3.11
CA HIS A 142 14.01 -4.98 1.94
C HIS A 142 13.16 -5.50 0.79
N HIS A 143 12.86 -6.79 0.74
CA HIS A 143 12.14 -7.54 -0.29
C HIS A 143 12.79 -7.55 -1.68
N LEU A 144 13.38 -6.44 -2.12
CA LEU A 144 14.02 -6.29 -3.42
C LEU A 144 15.37 -5.58 -3.26
N VAL A 145 16.43 -6.19 -3.80
CA VAL A 145 17.73 -5.57 -3.91
C VAL A 145 18.16 -5.61 -5.38
N GLN A 146 18.35 -4.45 -5.97
CA GLN A 146 18.90 -4.31 -7.32
C GLN A 146 20.43 -4.19 -7.22
N ASP A 147 21.15 -4.98 -8.00
CA ASP A 147 22.60 -5.01 -8.01
C ASP A 147 23.15 -5.32 -9.41
N SER A 148 24.46 -5.20 -9.57
CA SER A 148 25.20 -5.63 -10.75
C SER A 148 26.36 -6.50 -10.32
N VAL A 149 26.32 -7.78 -10.66
CA VAL A 149 27.35 -8.78 -10.31
C VAL A 149 28.07 -9.22 -11.58
N GLY A 150 29.38 -9.08 -11.62
CA GLY A 150 30.18 -9.41 -12.81
C GLY A 150 29.74 -8.64 -14.07
N GLY A 151 29.23 -7.42 -13.90
CA GLY A 151 28.72 -6.58 -14.99
C GLY A 151 27.33 -6.96 -15.48
N VAL A 152 26.64 -7.93 -14.85
CA VAL A 152 25.28 -8.36 -15.19
C VAL A 152 24.31 -7.78 -14.17
N PRO A 153 23.29 -7.00 -14.59
CA PRO A 153 22.25 -6.52 -13.68
C PRO A 153 21.40 -7.68 -13.18
N ILE A 154 21.20 -7.72 -11.87
CA ILE A 154 20.39 -8.74 -11.18
C ILE A 154 19.39 -8.09 -10.22
N VAL A 155 18.37 -8.86 -9.85
CA VAL A 155 17.45 -8.52 -8.76
C VAL A 155 17.40 -9.71 -7.81
N ALA A 156 17.85 -9.52 -6.57
CA ALA A 156 17.69 -10.50 -5.50
C ALA A 156 16.37 -10.22 -4.77
N THR A 157 15.58 -11.27 -4.56
CA THR A 157 14.25 -11.17 -3.90
C THR A 157 14.08 -12.24 -2.83
N TYR A 158 13.23 -11.97 -1.85
CA TYR A 158 12.80 -12.93 -0.83
C TYR A 158 11.29 -12.87 -0.68
#